data_799c55583d9020053f8c4b1014838ac1
#
_entry.id   799c55583d9020053f8c4b1014838ac1
#
_cell.length_a   1.000
_cell.length_b   1.000
_cell.length_c   1.000
_cell.angle_alpha   90.00
_cell.angle_beta   90.00
_cell.angle_gamma   90.00
#
_symmetry.space_group_name_H-M   'P 1'
#
loop_
_entity.id
_entity.type
_entity.pdbx_description
1 polymer ?
#
loop_
_entity_poly.entity_id
_entity_poly.type
_entity_poly.pdbx_seq_one_letter_code
_entity_poly.pdbx_strand_id
1 'polypeptide(L)'
;MARKPAKMYRQVKGQSFTRREYTGGVPNNRILRYFMGNRKAAEAGDFPVVMELTSDNACQIRDTALEAARQVANSTIRNSAGADGYALRIHVYPHQILRENKQATGAGADRVSQGMRQAFGKNVGTAARVQRGQTIVSIHMNPENYDAAKEAL
;
A
#
# COMPACT_ATOMS: atom_id res chain seq x y z
N MET A 1 -8.85 -17.98 -5.95
CA MET A 1 -9.35 -17.09 -7.02
C MET A 1 -8.52 -15.83 -7.04
N ALA A 2 -8.09 -15.39 -8.24
CA ALA A 2 -7.33 -14.16 -8.41
C ALA A 2 -8.18 -12.92 -8.04
N ARG A 3 -7.54 -11.89 -7.46
CA ARG A 3 -8.18 -10.60 -7.20
C ARG A 3 -8.33 -9.84 -8.52
N LYS A 4 -9.34 -8.97 -8.61
CA LYS A 4 -9.51 -8.06 -9.74
C LYS A 4 -8.28 -7.15 -9.90
N PRO A 5 -7.98 -6.68 -11.13
CA PRO A 5 -6.86 -5.78 -11.39
C PRO A 5 -6.90 -4.51 -10.52
N ALA A 6 -5.73 -3.98 -10.16
CA ALA A 6 -5.61 -2.79 -9.31
C ALA A 6 -6.30 -1.55 -9.90
N LYS A 7 -6.33 -1.42 -11.23
CA LYS A 7 -7.00 -0.30 -11.93
C LYS A 7 -8.49 -0.14 -11.56
N MET A 8 -9.17 -1.22 -11.17
CA MET A 8 -10.58 -1.17 -10.76
C MET A 8 -10.80 -0.53 -9.39
N TYR A 9 -9.76 -0.48 -8.57
CA TYR A 9 -9.81 0.09 -7.23
C TYR A 9 -9.05 1.40 -7.10
N ARG A 10 -8.42 1.87 -8.19
CA ARG A 10 -7.55 3.07 -8.16
C ARG A 10 -8.28 4.34 -7.78
N GLN A 11 -9.53 4.50 -8.21
CA GLN A 11 -10.28 5.73 -7.98
C GLN A 11 -10.80 5.82 -6.55
N VAL A 12 -10.64 6.99 -5.94
CA VAL A 12 -11.24 7.32 -4.65
C VAL A 12 -12.70 7.72 -4.90
N LYS A 13 -13.65 6.89 -4.47
CA LYS A 13 -15.09 7.14 -4.59
C LYS A 13 -15.75 7.15 -3.22
N GLY A 14 -16.56 8.17 -2.96
CA GLY A 14 -17.36 8.28 -1.74
C GLY A 14 -16.56 8.26 -0.44
N GLN A 15 -17.23 8.01 0.65
CA GLN A 15 -16.61 7.90 1.98
C GLN A 15 -15.76 6.63 2.11
N SER A 16 -14.80 6.68 3.03
CA SER A 16 -13.96 5.53 3.33
C SER A 16 -14.78 4.40 3.95
N PHE A 17 -14.65 3.20 3.40
CA PHE A 17 -15.30 2.01 3.93
C PHE A 17 -14.34 1.29 4.89
N THR A 18 -14.52 1.53 6.19
CA THR A 18 -13.69 0.99 7.27
C THR A 18 -14.49 0.22 8.32
N ARG A 19 -15.80 0.01 8.09
CA ARG A 19 -16.70 -0.59 9.07
C ARG A 19 -16.42 -2.07 9.31
N ARG A 20 -15.80 -2.37 10.42
CA ARG A 20 -15.53 -3.73 10.89
C ARG A 20 -16.81 -4.48 11.22
N GLU A 21 -17.79 -3.78 11.75
CA GLU A 21 -19.06 -4.31 12.25
C GLU A 21 -19.88 -5.02 11.16
N TYR A 22 -19.90 -4.47 9.91
CA TYR A 22 -20.71 -4.99 8.82
C TYR A 22 -19.95 -5.87 7.82
N THR A 23 -18.68 -6.18 8.07
CA THR A 23 -17.85 -6.85 7.06
C THR A 23 -17.44 -8.27 7.44
N GLY A 24 -17.89 -8.78 8.58
CA GLY A 24 -17.47 -10.11 9.06
C GLY A 24 -15.97 -10.22 9.39
N GLY A 25 -15.29 -9.09 9.52
CA GLY A 25 -13.88 -8.99 9.82
C GLY A 25 -13.10 -8.15 8.80
N VAL A 26 -12.02 -7.52 9.26
CA VAL A 26 -11.10 -6.77 8.39
C VAL A 26 -10.03 -7.72 7.88
N PRO A 27 -9.77 -7.79 6.55
CA PRO A 27 -8.67 -8.57 6.02
C PRO A 27 -7.34 -8.13 6.64
N ASN A 28 -6.46 -9.08 6.94
CA ASN A 28 -5.15 -8.77 7.47
C ASN A 28 -4.35 -7.90 6.50
N ASN A 29 -3.75 -6.84 7.05
CA ASN A 29 -2.82 -6.01 6.30
C ASN A 29 -1.56 -6.82 5.97
N ARG A 30 -1.10 -6.71 4.73
CA ARG A 30 0.09 -7.43 4.25
C ARG A 30 1.39 -6.67 4.43
N ILE A 31 1.35 -5.41 4.84
CA ILE A 31 2.56 -4.62 5.12
C ILE A 31 3.14 -5.10 6.45
N LEU A 32 4.34 -5.66 6.40
CA LEU A 32 5.00 -6.22 7.59
C LEU A 32 5.60 -5.13 8.50
N ARG A 33 6.19 -4.10 7.91
CA ARG A 33 6.84 -3.01 8.64
C ARG A 33 6.63 -1.68 7.93
N TYR A 34 6.40 -0.63 8.72
CA TYR A 34 6.24 0.74 8.21
C TYR A 34 7.51 1.57 8.33
N PHE A 35 8.45 1.16 9.17
CA PHE A 35 9.71 1.82 9.38
C PHE A 35 10.86 0.79 9.41
N MET A 36 11.90 1.02 8.61
CA MET A 36 13.06 0.15 8.43
C MET A 36 14.34 0.96 8.43
N GLY A 37 15.47 0.28 8.66
CA GLY A 37 16.79 0.90 8.77
C GLY A 37 17.05 1.51 10.14
N ASN A 38 17.93 2.49 10.23
CA ASN A 38 18.35 3.14 11.47
C ASN A 38 17.33 4.20 11.91
N ARG A 39 16.31 3.73 12.64
CA ARG A 39 15.25 4.58 13.17
C ARG A 39 15.75 5.64 14.14
N LYS A 40 16.72 5.29 15.00
CA LYS A 40 17.25 6.21 16.01
C LYS A 40 17.96 7.41 15.38
N ALA A 41 18.80 7.16 14.37
CA ALA A 41 19.48 8.20 13.62
C ALA A 41 18.51 9.11 12.84
N ALA A 42 17.42 8.53 12.29
CA ALA A 42 16.38 9.32 11.62
C ALA A 42 15.61 10.22 12.59
N GLU A 43 15.30 9.74 13.79
CA GLU A 43 14.63 10.52 14.84
C GLU A 43 15.55 11.58 15.45
N ALA A 44 16.86 11.33 15.51
CA ALA A 44 17.88 12.29 15.95
C ALA A 44 18.18 13.38 14.90
N GLY A 45 17.83 13.14 13.64
CA GLY A 45 18.12 14.08 12.54
C GLY A 45 19.55 13.93 11.97
N ASP A 46 20.19 12.78 12.18
CA ASP A 46 21.56 12.52 11.73
C ASP A 46 21.68 12.42 10.20
N PHE A 47 20.56 12.20 9.50
CA PHE A 47 20.52 12.12 8.05
C PHE A 47 20.24 13.47 7.43
N PRO A 48 21.18 14.07 6.70
CA PRO A 48 21.02 15.42 6.14
C PRO A 48 20.10 15.48 4.92
N VAL A 49 19.85 14.33 4.26
CA VAL A 49 19.02 14.27 3.04
C VAL A 49 17.77 13.43 3.30
N VAL A 50 16.63 13.99 2.94
CA VAL A 50 15.34 13.27 2.94
C VAL A 50 14.78 13.31 1.53
N MET A 51 14.51 12.13 0.97
CA MET A 51 13.85 11.98 -0.32
C MET A 51 12.46 11.42 -0.12
N GLU A 52 11.47 12.04 -0.75
CA GLU A 52 10.06 11.66 -0.58
C GLU A 52 9.41 11.31 -1.91
N LEU A 53 8.66 10.21 -1.91
CA LEU A 53 7.74 9.86 -2.99
C LEU A 53 6.37 10.43 -2.67
N THR A 54 5.91 11.41 -3.45
CA THR A 54 4.59 12.03 -3.30
C THR A 54 3.63 11.57 -4.39
N SER A 55 2.33 11.58 -4.08
CA SER A 55 1.31 11.23 -5.07
C SER A 55 0.91 12.43 -5.91
N ASP A 56 0.98 12.30 -7.24
CA ASP A 56 0.52 13.33 -8.17
C ASP A 56 -1.03 13.41 -8.25
N ASN A 57 -1.72 12.30 -8.04
CA ASN A 57 -3.18 12.21 -8.11
C ASN A 57 -3.76 11.53 -6.88
N ALA A 58 -5.01 11.88 -6.54
CA ALA A 58 -5.75 11.16 -5.52
C ALA A 58 -6.05 9.73 -6.00
N CYS A 59 -5.58 8.73 -5.25
CA CYS A 59 -5.73 7.33 -5.64
C CYS A 59 -5.82 6.38 -4.44
N GLN A 60 -6.17 5.14 -4.71
CA GLN A 60 -6.11 4.05 -3.74
C GLN A 60 -4.98 3.09 -4.11
N ILE A 61 -4.10 2.82 -3.14
CA ILE A 61 -2.96 1.93 -3.28
C ILE A 61 -3.20 0.69 -2.42
N ARG A 62 -3.16 -0.48 -3.03
CA ARG A 62 -3.36 -1.75 -2.29
C ARG A 62 -2.23 -2.01 -1.30
N ASP A 63 -2.55 -2.70 -0.21
CA ASP A 63 -1.60 -3.22 0.76
C ASP A 63 -0.50 -4.07 0.13
N THR A 64 -0.85 -4.90 -0.86
CA THR A 64 0.11 -5.74 -1.60
C THR A 64 1.08 -4.91 -2.45
N ALA A 65 0.63 -3.79 -3.03
CA ALA A 65 1.49 -2.91 -3.81
C ALA A 65 2.46 -2.15 -2.89
N LEU A 66 1.98 -1.67 -1.74
CA LEU A 66 2.82 -1.02 -0.74
C LEU A 66 3.87 -1.97 -0.15
N GLU A 67 3.52 -3.24 0.08
CA GLU A 67 4.47 -4.23 0.55
C GLU A 67 5.53 -4.56 -0.51
N ALA A 68 5.14 -4.71 -1.78
CA ALA A 68 6.08 -4.91 -2.87
C ALA A 68 7.05 -3.72 -3.01
N ALA A 69 6.53 -2.49 -2.98
CA ALA A 69 7.33 -1.28 -3.00
C ALA A 69 8.31 -1.23 -1.81
N ARG A 70 7.82 -1.54 -0.60
CA ARG A 70 8.65 -1.62 0.60
C ARG A 70 9.82 -2.59 0.43
N GLN A 71 9.56 -3.79 -0.08
CA GLN A 71 10.59 -4.83 -0.23
C GLN A 71 11.65 -4.41 -1.23
N VAL A 72 11.23 -3.92 -2.40
CA VAL A 72 12.16 -3.47 -3.45
C VAL A 72 12.97 -2.27 -2.97
N ALA A 73 12.33 -1.22 -2.47
CA ALA A 73 13.01 -0.02 -1.99
C ALA A 73 14.01 -0.34 -0.87
N ASN A 74 13.60 -1.17 0.10
CA ASN A 74 14.49 -1.57 1.18
C ASN A 74 15.68 -2.40 0.69
N SER A 75 15.49 -3.29 -0.28
CA SER A 75 16.57 -4.09 -0.84
C SER A 75 17.57 -3.21 -1.60
N THR A 76 17.08 -2.32 -2.46
CA THR A 76 17.93 -1.42 -3.26
C THR A 76 18.78 -0.52 -2.38
N ILE A 77 18.17 0.20 -1.44
CA ILE A 77 18.90 1.13 -0.58
C ILE A 77 19.85 0.43 0.40
N ARG A 78 19.45 -0.74 0.90
CA ARG A 78 20.29 -1.53 1.81
C ARG A 78 21.57 -2.04 1.13
N ASN A 79 21.50 -2.41 -0.14
CA ASN A 79 22.66 -2.88 -0.90
C ASN A 79 23.68 -1.75 -1.10
N SER A 80 23.26 -0.50 -1.19
CA SER A 80 24.13 0.66 -1.34
C SER A 80 24.62 1.21 0.00
N ALA A 81 23.69 1.51 0.92
CA ALA A 81 23.97 2.23 2.17
C ALA A 81 24.30 1.33 3.37
N GLY A 82 24.14 0.00 3.23
CA GLY A 82 24.27 -0.92 4.36
C GLY A 82 23.02 -0.89 5.27
N ALA A 83 23.12 -1.53 6.43
CA ALA A 83 21.97 -1.67 7.34
C ALA A 83 21.65 -0.38 8.12
N ASP A 84 22.66 0.38 8.48
CA ASP A 84 22.55 1.55 9.36
C ASP A 84 22.66 2.90 8.64
N GLY A 85 23.00 2.90 7.35
CA GLY A 85 23.21 4.11 6.55
C GLY A 85 21.95 4.76 6.00
N TYR A 86 20.77 4.24 6.32
CA TYR A 86 19.49 4.79 5.83
C TYR A 86 18.36 4.54 6.82
N ALA A 87 17.25 5.27 6.63
CA ALA A 87 15.98 4.96 7.25
C ALA A 87 14.85 5.15 6.22
N LEU A 88 14.01 4.13 6.05
CA LEU A 88 12.88 4.13 5.12
C LEU A 88 11.57 4.06 5.89
N ARG A 89 10.64 4.97 5.60
CA ARG A 89 9.34 5.05 6.26
C ARG A 89 8.20 5.09 5.25
N ILE A 90 7.18 4.26 5.49
CA ILE A 90 5.89 4.32 4.78
C ILE A 90 4.93 5.18 5.60
N HIS A 91 4.40 6.25 5.01
CA HIS A 91 3.53 7.23 5.69
C HIS A 91 2.05 6.91 5.59
N VAL A 92 1.66 6.04 4.67
CA VAL A 92 0.25 5.71 4.41
C VAL A 92 -0.13 4.36 4.98
N TYR A 93 -1.34 4.27 5.56
CA TYR A 93 -1.86 3.04 6.12
C TYR A 93 -3.11 2.58 5.36
N PRO A 94 -3.23 1.28 5.00
CA PRO A 94 -4.37 0.75 4.27
C PRO A 94 -5.60 0.56 5.17
N HIS A 95 -6.38 1.61 5.36
CA HIS A 95 -7.62 1.58 6.14
C HIS A 95 -8.84 1.16 5.33
N GLN A 96 -8.85 1.44 4.02
CA GLN A 96 -9.97 1.14 3.15
C GLN A 96 -10.11 -0.35 2.92
N ILE A 97 -11.30 -0.89 3.17
CA ILE A 97 -11.61 -2.29 2.88
C ILE A 97 -12.08 -2.42 1.45
N LEU A 98 -11.40 -3.26 0.68
CA LEU A 98 -11.78 -3.61 -0.69
C LEU A 98 -12.72 -4.79 -0.69
N ARG A 99 -13.81 -4.69 -1.45
CA ARG A 99 -14.85 -5.71 -1.59
C ARG A 99 -15.00 -6.15 -3.03
N GLU A 100 -15.31 -7.41 -3.24
CA GLU A 100 -15.65 -7.97 -4.54
C GLU A 100 -16.90 -8.82 -4.44
N ASN A 101 -17.88 -8.56 -5.30
CA ASN A 101 -18.97 -9.48 -5.55
C ASN A 101 -18.51 -10.45 -6.65
N LYS A 102 -18.07 -11.65 -6.24
CA LYS A 102 -17.63 -12.69 -7.17
C LYS A 102 -18.82 -13.50 -7.62
N GLN A 103 -19.10 -13.42 -8.90
CA GLN A 103 -20.11 -14.26 -9.54
C GLN A 103 -19.49 -15.59 -9.97
N ALA A 104 -20.26 -16.66 -9.90
CA ALA A 104 -19.86 -17.93 -10.47
C ALA A 104 -19.81 -17.79 -12.00
N THR A 105 -18.82 -18.44 -12.61
CA THR A 105 -18.66 -18.50 -14.07
C THR A 105 -18.70 -19.93 -14.51
N GLY A 106 -19.37 -20.21 -15.64
CA GLY A 106 -19.51 -21.56 -16.21
C GLY A 106 -20.97 -22.02 -16.33
N ALA A 107 -21.14 -23.24 -16.80
CA ALA A 107 -22.48 -23.85 -16.92
C ALA A 107 -23.16 -23.95 -15.57
N GLY A 108 -24.41 -23.45 -15.47
CA GLY A 108 -25.17 -23.44 -14.21
C GLY A 108 -24.79 -22.33 -13.23
N ALA A 109 -24.01 -21.32 -13.65
CA ALA A 109 -23.65 -20.16 -12.82
C ALA A 109 -24.87 -19.37 -12.34
N ASP A 110 -25.92 -19.28 -13.13
CA ASP A 110 -27.21 -18.66 -12.82
C ASP A 110 -27.95 -19.35 -11.65
N ARG A 111 -27.73 -20.63 -11.43
CA ARG A 111 -28.26 -21.38 -10.28
C ARG A 111 -27.50 -21.11 -8.98
N VAL A 112 -26.25 -20.70 -9.06
CA VAL A 112 -25.34 -20.52 -7.90
C VAL A 112 -25.23 -19.05 -7.52
N SER A 113 -25.24 -18.12 -8.49
CA SER A 113 -25.13 -16.69 -8.27
C SER A 113 -26.44 -15.97 -8.59
N GLN A 114 -26.81 -15.04 -7.73
CA GLN A 114 -28.03 -14.22 -7.92
C GLN A 114 -27.78 -12.98 -8.80
N GLY A 115 -26.71 -12.96 -9.59
CA GLY A 115 -26.32 -11.82 -10.42
C GLY A 115 -26.06 -10.57 -9.58
N MET A 116 -26.73 -9.45 -9.93
CA MET A 116 -26.64 -8.19 -9.17
C MET A 116 -27.61 -8.13 -7.97
N ARG A 117 -28.47 -9.08 -7.80
CA ARG A 117 -29.28 -9.21 -6.58
C ARG A 117 -28.37 -9.60 -5.43
N GLN A 118 -28.44 -8.86 -4.30
CA GLN A 118 -27.51 -9.01 -3.18
C GLN A 118 -26.03 -8.80 -3.60
N ALA A 119 -25.78 -7.78 -4.40
CA ALA A 119 -24.46 -7.48 -4.98
C ALA A 119 -23.43 -6.95 -3.97
N PHE A 120 -23.74 -6.86 -2.67
CA PHE A 120 -22.79 -6.42 -1.66
C PHE A 120 -21.59 -7.39 -1.59
N GLY A 121 -20.39 -6.88 -1.90
CA GLY A 121 -19.20 -7.69 -2.02
C GLY A 121 -18.67 -8.22 -0.70
N LYS A 122 -17.96 -9.34 -0.76
CA LYS A 122 -17.16 -9.88 0.35
C LYS A 122 -15.79 -9.18 0.41
N ASN A 123 -15.23 -9.04 1.60
CA ASN A 123 -13.91 -8.44 1.81
C ASN A 123 -12.82 -9.27 1.12
N VAL A 124 -11.94 -8.60 0.36
CA VAL A 124 -10.84 -9.26 -0.35
C VAL A 124 -9.47 -8.69 -0.01
N GLY A 125 -9.41 -7.52 0.59
CA GLY A 125 -8.15 -6.89 0.97
C GLY A 125 -8.35 -5.46 1.47
N THR A 126 -7.23 -4.78 1.65
CA THR A 126 -7.18 -3.40 2.11
C THR A 126 -6.43 -2.50 1.13
N ALA A 127 -6.69 -1.20 1.20
CA ALA A 127 -5.99 -0.19 0.43
C ALA A 127 -5.80 1.09 1.24
N ALA A 128 -4.73 1.81 0.96
CA ALA A 128 -4.53 3.16 1.47
C ALA A 128 -5.17 4.17 0.51
N ARG A 129 -5.90 5.14 1.05
CA ARG A 129 -6.37 6.32 0.31
C ARG A 129 -5.32 7.40 0.40
N VAL A 130 -4.85 7.84 -0.74
CA VAL A 130 -3.81 8.86 -0.86
C VAL A 130 -4.40 10.07 -1.57
N GLN A 131 -4.14 11.25 -1.03
CA GLN A 131 -4.53 12.52 -1.65
C GLN A 131 -3.41 13.03 -2.56
N ARG A 132 -3.74 13.97 -3.43
CA ARG A 132 -2.74 14.66 -4.24
C ARG A 132 -1.72 15.39 -3.35
N GLY A 133 -0.43 15.26 -3.64
CA GLY A 133 0.66 15.86 -2.86
C GLY A 133 0.99 15.14 -1.54
N GLN A 134 0.28 14.06 -1.20
CA GLN A 134 0.56 13.30 0.01
C GLN A 134 1.80 12.42 -0.15
N THR A 135 2.70 12.48 0.83
CA THR A 135 3.88 11.61 0.89
C THR A 135 3.47 10.16 1.16
N ILE A 136 3.96 9.25 0.34
CA ILE A 136 3.72 7.80 0.44
C ILE A 136 4.87 7.13 1.18
N VAL A 137 6.10 7.38 0.74
CA VAL A 137 7.33 6.82 1.29
C VAL A 137 8.36 7.93 1.45
N SER A 138 9.13 7.91 2.52
CA SER A 138 10.32 8.73 2.68
C SER A 138 11.56 7.88 2.96
N ILE A 139 12.69 8.30 2.41
CA ILE A 139 14.01 7.72 2.69
C ILE A 139 14.90 8.83 3.25
N HIS A 140 15.41 8.61 4.44
CA HIS A 140 16.43 9.44 5.10
C HIS A 140 17.78 8.80 4.88
N MET A 141 18.78 9.57 4.44
CA MET A 141 20.09 9.04 4.05
C MET A 141 21.18 10.09 4.02
N ASN A 142 22.40 9.63 3.82
CA ASN A 142 23.54 10.48 3.50
C ASN A 142 23.56 10.82 1.99
N PRO A 143 24.13 11.97 1.59
CA PRO A 143 24.16 12.41 0.19
C PRO A 143 24.85 11.44 -0.76
N GLU A 144 25.78 10.61 -0.27
CA GLU A 144 26.49 9.58 -1.03
C GLU A 144 25.54 8.53 -1.65
N ASN A 145 24.38 8.29 -1.02
CA ASN A 145 23.40 7.29 -1.43
C ASN A 145 22.24 7.85 -2.24
N TYR A 146 22.35 9.10 -2.74
CA TYR A 146 21.29 9.80 -3.45
C TYR A 146 20.76 9.03 -4.66
N ASP A 147 21.67 8.54 -5.52
CA ASP A 147 21.27 7.84 -6.75
C ASP A 147 20.60 6.50 -6.45
N ALA A 148 21.08 5.78 -5.45
CA ALA A 148 20.44 4.54 -5.00
C ALA A 148 19.05 4.77 -4.43
N ALA A 149 18.85 5.86 -3.70
CA ALA A 149 17.53 6.21 -3.18
C ALA A 149 16.55 6.64 -4.27
N LYS A 150 17.05 7.34 -5.30
CA LYS A 150 16.26 7.71 -6.48
C LYS A 150 15.81 6.48 -7.27
N GLU A 151 16.67 5.48 -7.39
CA GLU A 151 16.33 4.20 -8.02
C GLU A 151 15.35 3.40 -7.17
N ALA A 152 15.45 3.50 -5.84
CA ALA A 152 14.59 2.78 -4.90
C ALA A 152 13.15 3.32 -4.84
N LEU A 153 12.89 4.61 -5.16
CA LEU A 153 11.59 5.28 -5.14
C LEU A 153 10.96 5.36 -6.53
#